data_6c0b493e9947c0237142a561036e0474
#
_entry.id   6c0b493e9947c0237142a561036e0474
#
_cell.length_a   1.000
_cell.length_b   1.000
_cell.length_c   1.000
_cell.angle_alpha   90.00
_cell.angle_beta   90.00
_cell.angle_gamma   90.00
#
_symmetry.space_group_name_H-M   'P 1'
#
loop_
_entity.id
_entity.type
_entity.pdbx_description
1 polymer ?
#
loop_
_entity_poly.entity_id
_entity_poly.type
_entity_poly.pdbx_seq_one_letter_code
_entity_poly.pdbx_strand_id
1 'polypeptide(L)'
;MSSTNSLITWTITHLTDLYSRPDTPEPTGEAQPHVDLTTQLNTNLDASLAPDAELWLNHRRVSRAEFAEFLGKGRGLTKKGEVECKNEDCIESLVEEGKPEEGSVVAGTATIVHTHPWRIRAAPAKTRVVVVFSAKIQKNPEPQIVQLFHTWASKPFPIVMPHRQVDADAL
;
A
#
# COMPACT_ATOMS: atom_id res chain seq x y z
N MET A 1 21.39 -2.67 -23.73
CA MET A 1 20.44 -1.61 -23.31
C MET A 1 19.97 -1.97 -21.90
N SER A 2 20.61 -1.41 -20.88
CA SER A 2 20.24 -1.66 -19.49
C SER A 2 18.88 -1.02 -19.24
N SER A 3 17.88 -1.85 -18.95
CA SER A 3 16.57 -1.43 -18.47
C SER A 3 16.78 -0.69 -17.14
N THR A 4 16.87 0.61 -17.20
CA THR A 4 16.75 1.46 -16.00
C THR A 4 15.34 1.22 -15.46
N ASN A 5 15.22 0.32 -14.47
CA ASN A 5 14.01 0.29 -13.67
C ASN A 5 13.85 1.70 -13.13
N SER A 6 12.87 2.42 -13.62
CA SER A 6 12.53 3.77 -13.17
C SER A 6 12.34 3.71 -11.65
N LEU A 7 12.83 4.71 -10.92
CA LEU A 7 12.62 4.80 -9.47
C LEU A 7 11.14 4.79 -9.13
N ILE A 8 10.29 5.24 -10.06
CA ILE A 8 8.83 5.10 -9.95
C ILE A 8 8.46 3.63 -9.83
N THR A 9 8.91 2.76 -10.75
CA THR A 9 8.56 1.32 -10.71
C THR A 9 9.09 0.67 -9.44
N TRP A 10 10.32 0.99 -9.04
CA TRP A 10 10.91 0.50 -7.78
C TRP A 10 10.05 0.91 -6.58
N THR A 11 9.69 2.20 -6.48
CA THR A 11 8.87 2.74 -5.38
C THR A 11 7.50 2.09 -5.33
N ILE A 12 6.82 1.95 -6.47
CA ILE A 12 5.51 1.30 -6.56
C ILE A 12 5.60 -0.15 -6.06
N THR A 13 6.62 -0.90 -6.47
CA THR A 13 6.81 -2.29 -6.02
C THR A 13 6.94 -2.36 -4.50
N HIS A 14 7.85 -1.58 -3.93
CA HIS A 14 8.09 -1.59 -2.48
C HIS A 14 6.89 -1.09 -1.66
N LEU A 15 6.19 -0.06 -2.11
CA LEU A 15 4.96 0.40 -1.46
C LEU A 15 3.84 -0.63 -1.59
N THR A 16 3.74 -1.31 -2.73
CA THR A 16 2.79 -2.41 -2.91
C THR A 16 3.06 -3.53 -1.91
N ASP A 17 4.30 -3.94 -1.74
CA ASP A 17 4.69 -4.97 -0.77
C ASP A 17 4.42 -4.54 0.68
N LEU A 18 4.55 -3.25 0.98
CA LEU A 18 4.22 -2.69 2.29
C LEU A 18 2.71 -2.66 2.57
N TYR A 19 1.87 -2.45 1.57
CA TYR A 19 0.42 -2.26 1.76
C TYR A 19 -0.40 -3.49 1.42
N SER A 20 0.08 -4.36 0.54
CA SER A 20 -0.65 -5.56 0.14
C SER A 20 -0.74 -6.55 1.30
N ARG A 21 -1.83 -7.31 1.29
CA ARG A 21 -1.96 -8.52 2.09
C ARG A 21 -2.36 -9.65 1.15
N PRO A 22 -1.56 -10.71 1.06
CA PRO A 22 -1.95 -11.91 0.31
C PRO A 22 -3.25 -12.49 0.88
N ASP A 23 -4.02 -13.16 0.04
CA ASP A 23 -5.23 -13.86 0.48
C ASP A 23 -4.84 -14.91 1.53
N THR A 24 -5.46 -14.85 2.69
CA THR A 24 -5.28 -15.89 3.71
C THR A 24 -6.19 -17.04 3.31
N PRO A 25 -5.65 -18.21 2.96
CA PRO A 25 -6.46 -19.38 2.63
C PRO A 25 -7.41 -19.69 3.78
N GLU A 26 -8.63 -20.11 3.46
CA GLU A 26 -9.56 -20.59 4.49
C GLU A 26 -8.94 -21.82 5.18
N PRO A 27 -9.10 -21.97 6.50
CA PRO A 27 -8.52 -23.08 7.24
C PRO A 27 -9.12 -24.40 6.72
N THR A 28 -8.49 -24.97 5.73
CA THR A 28 -8.73 -26.35 5.30
C THR A 28 -7.94 -27.21 6.26
N GLY A 29 -8.55 -27.75 7.29
CA GLY A 29 -8.09 -28.67 8.36
C GLY A 29 -6.66 -29.24 8.39
N GLU A 30 -5.81 -28.94 7.45
CA GLU A 30 -4.38 -29.26 7.42
C GLU A 30 -3.58 -28.08 7.95
N ALA A 31 -2.65 -28.34 8.86
CA ALA A 31 -1.74 -27.36 9.45
C ALA A 31 -0.88 -26.70 8.36
N GLN A 32 -1.37 -25.63 7.75
CA GLN A 32 -0.56 -24.79 6.88
C GLN A 32 0.42 -23.99 7.75
N PRO A 33 1.68 -23.77 7.28
CA PRO A 33 2.64 -22.95 8.01
C PRO A 33 2.02 -21.56 8.19
N HIS A 34 1.82 -21.18 9.44
CA HIS A 34 1.29 -19.88 9.84
C HIS A 34 2.30 -18.82 9.39
N VAL A 35 2.03 -18.14 8.27
CA VAL A 35 2.86 -17.02 7.83
C VAL A 35 2.71 -15.92 8.86
N ASP A 36 3.79 -15.65 9.60
CA ASP A 36 3.81 -14.52 10.52
C ASP A 36 3.82 -13.21 9.74
N LEU A 37 2.63 -12.62 9.61
CA LEU A 37 2.41 -11.35 8.91
C LEU A 37 3.26 -10.21 9.48
N THR A 38 3.63 -10.29 10.75
CA THR A 38 4.48 -9.30 11.42
C THR A 38 5.91 -9.41 10.93
N THR A 39 6.44 -10.63 10.86
CA THR A 39 7.78 -10.90 10.34
C THR A 39 7.89 -10.48 8.87
N GLN A 40 6.89 -10.82 8.05
CA GLN A 40 6.86 -10.40 6.64
C GLN A 40 6.83 -8.87 6.50
N LEU A 41 6.00 -8.19 7.31
CA LEU A 41 5.93 -6.73 7.28
C LEU A 41 7.27 -6.09 7.66
N ASN A 42 7.93 -6.58 8.70
CA ASN A 42 9.23 -6.08 9.12
C ASN A 42 10.29 -6.30 8.03
N THR A 43 10.30 -7.47 7.39
CA THR A 43 11.20 -7.75 6.27
C THR A 43 10.99 -6.77 5.11
N ASN A 44 9.74 -6.48 4.75
CA ASN A 44 9.41 -5.52 3.69
C ASN A 44 9.81 -4.09 4.08
N LEU A 45 9.65 -3.71 5.36
CA LEU A 45 10.11 -2.42 5.88
C LEU A 45 11.64 -2.30 5.80
N ASP A 46 12.37 -3.37 6.14
CA ASP A 46 13.83 -3.40 6.09
C ASP A 46 14.35 -3.32 4.64
N ALA A 47 13.65 -3.92 3.71
CA ALA A 47 13.98 -3.87 2.29
C ALA A 47 13.69 -2.52 1.62
N SER A 48 12.75 -1.75 2.17
CA SER A 48 12.25 -0.51 1.54
C SER A 48 12.80 0.75 2.18
N LEU A 49 12.94 0.77 3.52
CA LEU A 49 13.25 1.97 4.29
C LEU A 49 14.68 1.92 4.83
N ALA A 50 15.38 3.05 4.75
CA ALA A 50 16.63 3.23 5.48
C ALA A 50 16.40 3.07 6.99
N PRO A 51 17.41 2.63 7.77
CA PRO A 51 17.28 2.43 9.23
C PRO A 51 16.84 3.68 9.99
N ASP A 52 17.26 4.85 9.52
CA ASP A 52 17.01 6.18 10.06
C ASP A 52 15.96 6.96 9.26
N ALA A 53 15.17 6.28 8.44
CA ALA A 53 14.16 6.92 7.60
C ALA A 53 13.18 7.78 8.40
N GLU A 54 12.95 8.98 7.91
CA GLU A 54 11.98 9.91 8.48
C GLU A 54 10.58 9.61 7.94
N LEU A 55 9.65 9.28 8.83
CA LEU A 55 8.30 8.83 8.47
C LEU A 55 7.25 9.82 8.96
N TRP A 56 6.35 10.20 8.06
CA TRP A 56 5.24 11.10 8.32
C TRP A 56 3.92 10.44 7.90
N LEU A 57 2.97 10.37 8.83
CA LEU A 57 1.64 9.82 8.61
C LEU A 57 0.59 10.87 8.94
N ASN A 58 -0.20 11.30 7.96
CA ASN A 58 -1.22 12.34 8.11
C ASN A 58 -0.65 13.59 8.81
N HIS A 59 0.49 14.09 8.32
CA HIS A 59 1.24 15.24 8.84
C HIS A 59 1.81 15.10 10.25
N ARG A 60 1.77 13.91 10.86
CA ARG A 60 2.42 13.60 12.13
C ARG A 60 3.67 12.78 11.88
N ARG A 61 4.80 13.20 12.43
CA ARG A 61 6.01 12.38 12.45
C ARG A 61 5.78 11.15 13.33
N VAL A 62 6.13 10.00 12.82
CA VAL A 62 5.96 8.71 13.50
C VAL A 62 7.29 7.95 13.51
N SER A 63 7.49 7.14 14.53
CA SER A 63 8.59 6.20 14.57
C SER A 63 8.34 5.02 13.63
N ARG A 64 9.40 4.30 13.27
CA ARG A 64 9.29 3.07 12.47
C ARG A 64 8.37 2.03 13.13
N ALA A 65 8.43 1.90 14.46
CA ALA A 65 7.58 0.99 15.21
C ALA A 65 6.10 1.40 15.14
N GLU A 66 5.78 2.69 15.31
CA GLU A 66 4.41 3.21 15.16
C GLU A 66 3.90 3.01 13.74
N PHE A 67 4.75 3.20 12.72
CA PHE A 67 4.39 2.97 11.33
C PHE A 67 4.10 1.50 11.05
N ALA A 68 4.94 0.58 11.54
CA ALA A 68 4.71 -0.85 11.45
C ALA A 68 3.41 -1.27 12.14
N GLU A 69 3.14 -0.74 13.35
CA GLU A 69 1.89 -0.99 14.07
C GLU A 69 0.67 -0.48 13.30
N PHE A 70 0.75 0.70 12.70
CA PHE A 70 -0.32 1.27 11.88
C PHE A 70 -0.64 0.37 10.69
N LEU A 71 0.38 -0.07 9.94
CA LEU A 71 0.20 -0.99 8.80
C LEU A 71 -0.32 -2.36 9.27
N GLY A 72 0.19 -2.87 10.40
CA GLY A 72 -0.23 -4.14 10.99
C GLY A 72 -1.70 -4.15 11.42
N LYS A 73 -2.18 -3.07 12.04
CA LYS A 73 -3.60 -2.92 12.41
C LYS A 73 -4.53 -2.98 11.18
N GLY A 74 -4.15 -2.29 10.10
CA GLY A 74 -4.90 -2.34 8.84
C GLY A 74 -4.98 -3.76 8.28
N ARG A 75 -3.88 -4.49 8.32
CA ARG A 75 -3.79 -5.88 7.84
C ARG A 75 -4.57 -6.86 8.70
N GLY A 76 -4.56 -6.70 10.02
CA GLY A 76 -5.18 -7.64 10.97
C GLY A 76 -6.69 -7.80 10.77
N LEU A 77 -7.37 -6.76 10.31
CA LEU A 77 -8.82 -6.73 10.11
C LEU A 77 -9.27 -7.11 8.70
N THR A 78 -8.34 -7.44 7.80
CA THR A 78 -8.64 -7.71 6.39
C THR A 78 -8.30 -9.14 6.03
N LYS A 79 -9.11 -9.76 5.15
CA LYS A 79 -8.79 -11.07 4.55
C LYS A 79 -7.75 -10.91 3.44
N LYS A 80 -7.91 -9.87 2.59
CA LYS A 80 -7.04 -9.55 1.45
C LYS A 80 -6.90 -8.05 1.29
N GLY A 81 -5.71 -7.58 0.97
CA GLY A 81 -5.41 -6.20 0.60
C GLY A 81 -4.79 -6.14 -0.79
N GLU A 82 -5.48 -5.52 -1.74
CA GLU A 82 -5.03 -5.31 -3.11
C GLU A 82 -4.62 -3.85 -3.28
N VAL A 83 -3.44 -3.62 -3.85
CA VAL A 83 -2.91 -2.27 -4.10
C VAL A 83 -2.96 -2.01 -5.59
N GLU A 84 -3.53 -0.86 -5.96
CA GLU A 84 -3.49 -0.32 -7.30
C GLU A 84 -2.73 1.01 -7.26
N CYS A 85 -1.57 1.03 -7.90
CA CYS A 85 -0.76 2.22 -8.10
C CYS A 85 -0.19 2.18 -9.52
N LYS A 86 -0.50 3.20 -10.30
CA LYS A 86 -0.08 3.26 -11.71
C LYS A 86 1.10 4.19 -11.88
N ASN A 87 2.00 3.85 -12.81
CA ASN A 87 3.14 4.71 -13.12
C ASN A 87 2.72 6.10 -13.60
N GLU A 88 1.59 6.21 -14.30
CA GLU A 88 1.03 7.47 -14.79
C GLU A 88 0.52 8.40 -13.67
N ASP A 89 0.20 7.82 -12.50
CA ASP A 89 -0.24 8.56 -11.31
C ASP A 89 0.96 8.98 -10.42
N CYS A 90 2.19 8.73 -10.87
CA CYS A 90 3.42 9.03 -10.16
C CYS A 90 4.30 9.98 -10.94
N ILE A 91 5.02 10.81 -10.20
CA ILE A 91 6.04 11.73 -10.73
C ILE A 91 7.37 11.47 -10.05
N GLU A 92 8.46 11.65 -10.78
CA GLU A 92 9.83 11.59 -10.27
C GLU A 92 10.53 12.93 -10.52
N SER A 93 11.22 13.43 -9.51
CA SER A 93 12.04 14.64 -9.58
C SER A 93 13.32 14.46 -8.79
N LEU A 94 14.39 15.11 -9.23
CA LEU A 94 15.61 15.23 -8.40
C LEU A 94 15.33 16.15 -7.22
N VAL A 95 15.97 15.87 -6.07
CA VAL A 95 15.89 16.74 -4.88
C VAL A 95 16.52 18.09 -5.18
N GLU A 96 17.68 18.09 -5.85
CA GLU A 96 18.38 19.29 -6.31
C GLU A 96 18.77 19.09 -7.78
N GLU A 97 18.39 20.05 -8.62
CA GLU A 97 18.68 19.97 -10.05
C GLU A 97 20.20 20.00 -10.27
N GLY A 98 20.72 18.99 -10.99
CA GLY A 98 22.15 18.84 -11.27
C GLY A 98 22.93 18.10 -10.17
N LYS A 99 22.29 17.65 -9.09
CA LYS A 99 22.93 16.87 -8.01
C LYS A 99 22.22 15.55 -7.75
N PRO A 100 22.42 14.54 -8.58
CA PRO A 100 21.78 13.23 -8.43
C PRO A 100 22.16 12.50 -7.15
N GLU A 101 23.27 12.85 -6.51
CA GLU A 101 23.73 12.32 -5.22
C GLU A 101 22.83 12.73 -4.05
N GLU A 102 22.12 13.85 -4.16
CA GLU A 102 21.12 14.28 -3.15
C GLU A 102 19.88 13.38 -3.13
N GLY A 103 19.72 12.53 -4.15
CA GLY A 103 18.62 11.61 -4.30
C GLY A 103 17.50 12.13 -5.20
N SER A 104 16.45 11.34 -5.28
CA SER A 104 15.23 11.66 -6.04
C SER A 104 14.01 11.60 -5.15
N VAL A 105 12.99 12.34 -5.52
CA VAL A 105 11.65 12.27 -4.91
C VAL A 105 10.71 11.60 -5.89
N VAL A 106 10.00 10.58 -5.42
CA VAL A 106 8.87 9.98 -6.14
C VAL A 106 7.61 10.28 -5.36
N ALA A 107 6.64 10.89 -6.00
CA ALA A 107 5.36 11.21 -5.40
C ALA A 107 4.21 10.67 -6.26
N GLY A 108 3.12 10.27 -5.62
CA GLY A 108 1.99 9.70 -6.35
C GLY A 108 0.82 9.34 -5.46
N THR A 109 -0.13 8.64 -6.07
CA THR A 109 -1.34 8.17 -5.40
C THR A 109 -1.50 6.67 -5.59
N ALA A 110 -1.81 5.96 -4.50
CA ALA A 110 -2.16 4.55 -4.52
C ALA A 110 -3.56 4.35 -3.95
N THR A 111 -4.27 3.36 -4.48
CA THR A 111 -5.54 2.91 -3.94
C THR A 111 -5.39 1.50 -3.38
N ILE A 112 -5.81 1.29 -2.13
CA ILE A 112 -5.80 -0.01 -1.49
C ILE A 112 -7.24 -0.44 -1.29
N VAL A 113 -7.58 -1.64 -1.77
CA VAL A 113 -8.88 -2.26 -1.56
C VAL A 113 -8.73 -3.36 -0.53
N HIS A 114 -9.29 -3.14 0.66
CA HIS A 114 -9.35 -4.14 1.71
C HIS A 114 -10.64 -4.97 1.58
N THR A 115 -10.49 -6.27 1.47
CA THR A 115 -11.60 -7.22 1.54
C THR A 115 -11.63 -7.81 2.95
N HIS A 116 -12.77 -7.70 3.61
CA HIS A 116 -12.96 -8.18 4.99
C HIS A 116 -13.49 -9.62 5.04
N PRO A 117 -13.25 -10.35 6.13
CA PRO A 117 -13.77 -11.72 6.30
C PRO A 117 -15.29 -11.79 6.44
N TRP A 118 -15.93 -10.69 6.84
CA TRP A 118 -17.39 -10.62 6.95
C TRP A 118 -18.05 -10.17 5.66
N ARG A 119 -19.34 -10.48 5.52
CA ARG A 119 -20.13 -10.14 4.36
C ARG A 119 -21.18 -9.09 4.68
N ILE A 120 -21.45 -8.22 3.74
CA ILE A 120 -22.61 -7.34 3.73
C ILE A 120 -23.58 -7.88 2.67
N ARG A 121 -24.74 -8.41 3.11
CA ARG A 121 -25.65 -9.19 2.27
C ARG A 121 -24.93 -10.43 1.71
N ALA A 122 -24.87 -10.60 0.39
CA ALA A 122 -24.26 -11.77 -0.26
C ALA A 122 -22.77 -11.53 -0.64
N ALA A 123 -22.27 -10.28 -0.57
CA ALA A 123 -20.94 -9.93 -1.02
C ALA A 123 -19.96 -9.71 0.15
N PRO A 124 -18.65 -10.00 0.00
CA PRO A 124 -17.63 -9.62 0.98
C PRO A 124 -17.64 -8.11 1.21
N ALA A 125 -17.54 -7.70 2.48
CA ALA A 125 -17.41 -6.30 2.82
C ALA A 125 -16.06 -5.77 2.31
N LYS A 126 -16.07 -4.59 1.68
CA LYS A 126 -14.86 -3.95 1.16
C LYS A 126 -14.76 -2.51 1.68
N THR A 127 -13.54 -2.08 1.92
CA THR A 127 -13.20 -0.67 2.13
C THR A 127 -12.12 -0.26 1.14
N ARG A 128 -12.14 1.01 0.75
CA ARG A 128 -11.13 1.60 -0.10
C ARG A 128 -10.34 2.63 0.68
N VAL A 129 -9.04 2.54 0.60
CA VAL A 129 -8.13 3.54 1.17
C VAL A 129 -7.39 4.21 0.02
N VAL A 130 -7.35 5.52 0.04
CA VAL A 130 -6.52 6.32 -0.87
C VAL A 130 -5.31 6.80 -0.08
N VAL A 131 -4.14 6.51 -0.61
CA VAL A 131 -2.85 6.94 -0.07
C VAL A 131 -2.22 7.91 -1.04
N VAL A 132 -1.95 9.11 -0.59
CA VAL A 132 -1.08 10.06 -1.30
C VAL A 132 0.28 9.99 -0.63
N PHE A 133 1.33 9.77 -1.41
CA PHE A 133 2.67 9.61 -0.87
C PHE A 133 3.69 10.50 -1.56
N SER A 134 4.74 10.83 -0.83
CA SER A 134 5.98 11.42 -1.36
C SER A 134 7.15 10.74 -0.66
N ALA A 135 8.00 10.09 -1.44
CA ALA A 135 9.15 9.31 -0.98
C ALA A 135 10.45 9.94 -1.49
N LYS A 136 11.32 10.36 -0.60
CA LYS A 136 12.71 10.71 -0.95
C LYS A 136 13.54 9.45 -0.94
N ILE A 137 14.22 9.17 -2.05
CA ILE A 137 14.99 7.97 -2.28
C ILE A 137 16.45 8.33 -2.47
N GLN A 138 17.34 7.69 -1.75
CA GLN A 138 18.77 7.75 -1.95
C GLN A 138 19.30 6.40 -2.42
N LYS A 139 20.32 6.43 -3.28
CA LYS A 139 21.01 5.23 -3.79
C LYS A 139 22.37 5.15 -3.13
N ASN A 140 22.53 4.26 -2.14
CA ASN A 140 23.83 4.06 -1.50
C ASN A 140 23.96 2.68 -0.79
N PRO A 141 24.44 1.63 -1.42
CA PRO A 141 24.58 1.36 -2.86
C PRO A 141 23.24 1.04 -3.55
N GLU A 142 22.25 0.58 -2.79
CA GLU A 142 20.92 0.25 -3.28
C GLU A 142 19.91 1.38 -2.98
N PRO A 143 18.84 1.49 -3.78
CA PRO A 143 17.79 2.46 -3.51
C PRO A 143 17.13 2.18 -2.14
N GLN A 144 17.01 3.21 -1.31
CA GLN A 144 16.27 3.16 -0.04
C GLN A 144 15.49 4.44 0.15
N ILE A 145 14.31 4.33 0.75
CA ILE A 145 13.50 5.47 1.14
C ILE A 145 14.07 6.03 2.44
N VAL A 146 14.56 7.27 2.39
CA VAL A 146 15.10 7.98 3.56
C VAL A 146 14.08 8.93 4.18
N GLN A 147 13.05 9.31 3.44
CA GLN A 147 11.95 10.12 3.95
C GLN A 147 10.66 9.74 3.24
N LEU A 148 9.60 9.56 4.00
CA LEU A 148 8.30 9.13 3.48
C LEU A 148 7.16 9.91 4.12
N PHE A 149 6.44 10.65 3.30
CA PHE A 149 5.21 11.33 3.68
C PHE A 149 4.02 10.53 3.16
N HIS A 150 3.10 10.21 4.04
CA HIS A 150 1.85 9.57 3.71
C HIS A 150 0.65 10.38 4.17
N THR A 151 -0.31 10.57 3.29
CA THR A 151 -1.67 10.95 3.65
C THR A 151 -2.59 9.79 3.35
N TRP A 152 -3.24 9.28 4.38
CA TRP A 152 -4.06 8.09 4.35
C TRP A 152 -5.52 8.44 4.61
N ALA A 153 -6.40 8.17 3.65
CA ALA A 153 -7.82 8.45 3.75
C ALA A 153 -8.65 7.20 3.43
N SER A 154 -9.41 6.72 4.42
CA SER A 154 -10.36 5.62 4.21
C SER A 154 -11.66 6.16 3.62
N LYS A 155 -12.16 5.48 2.59
CA LYS A 155 -13.44 5.77 1.95
C LYS A 155 -14.31 4.52 1.93
N PRO A 156 -15.62 4.64 2.20
CA PRO A 156 -16.51 3.50 2.03
C PRO A 156 -16.53 3.04 0.58
N PHE A 157 -16.61 1.73 0.38
CA PHE A 157 -16.78 1.18 -0.95
C PHE A 157 -18.24 1.38 -1.38
N PRO A 158 -18.52 1.90 -2.58
CA PRO A 158 -19.90 2.10 -3.03
C PRO A 158 -20.63 0.76 -3.08
N ILE A 159 -21.77 0.68 -2.40
CA ILE A 159 -22.66 -0.48 -2.49
C ILE A 159 -23.49 -0.29 -3.76
N VAL A 160 -23.13 -1.01 -4.82
CA VAL A 160 -23.97 -1.08 -6.03
C VAL A 160 -25.16 -1.95 -5.71
N MET A 161 -26.32 -1.34 -5.53
CA MET A 161 -27.57 -2.09 -5.48
C MET A 161 -27.90 -2.54 -6.90
N PRO A 162 -28.10 -3.84 -7.16
CA PRO A 162 -28.66 -4.24 -8.43
C PRO A 162 -30.04 -3.57 -8.55
N HIS A 163 -30.20 -2.67 -9.53
CA HIS A 163 -31.50 -2.17 -9.89
C HIS A 163 -32.33 -3.39 -10.35
N ARG A 164 -33.27 -3.82 -9.52
CA ARG A 164 -34.31 -4.70 -9.93
C ARG A 164 -35.21 -3.85 -10.85
N GLN A 165 -35.00 -3.95 -12.16
CA GLN A 165 -36.00 -3.49 -13.11
C GLN A 165 -37.25 -4.29 -12.77
N VAL A 166 -38.20 -3.66 -12.12
CA VAL A 166 -39.57 -4.16 -12.01
C VAL A 166 -40.19 -3.79 -13.35
N ASP A 167 -40.32 -4.75 -14.22
CA ASP A 167 -41.14 -4.59 -15.43
C ASP A 167 -42.53 -4.21 -14.97
N ALA A 168 -42.93 -2.97 -15.23
CA ALA A 168 -44.26 -2.45 -14.89
C ALA A 168 -45.36 -3.12 -15.71
N ASP A 169 -44.99 -3.88 -16.71
CA ASP A 169 -45.93 -4.61 -17.59
C ASP A 169 -46.26 -6.02 -17.10
N ALA A 170 -45.81 -6.40 -15.89
CA ALA A 170 -46.08 -7.73 -15.30
C ALA A 170 -47.14 -7.69 -14.18
N LEU A 171 -48.04 -6.67 -14.16
CA LEU A 171 -49.21 -6.58 -13.27
C LEU A 171 -50.52 -6.70 -14.06
#